data_32329ca8debd0aa0b466c5bb4490f934
#
_entry.id   32329ca8debd0aa0b466c5bb4490f934
#
_cell.length_a   1.000
_cell.length_b   1.000
_cell.length_c   1.000
_cell.angle_alpha   90.00
_cell.angle_beta   90.00
_cell.angle_gamma   90.00
#
_symmetry.space_group_name_H-M   'P 1'
#
loop_
_entity.id
_entity.type
_entity.pdbx_description
1 polymer ?
#
loop_
_entity_poly.entity_id
_entity_poly.type
_entity_poly.pdbx_seq_one_letter_code
_entity_poly.pdbx_strand_id
1 'polypeptide(L)'
;MVLTSCAKTGKPTQEEQINPTGLTGKPLIRRKDPGAGGSVTADGRLPAQILPLNITPAEDIIFTDPDNPDAGIPELATLLSNAKRGPWEESETIAKQLSVREGKPLLIWFTDSATSPMCKALSQELFSTNDFGNWATEKLVRLRVDANLKITDPDLDMGSSEDRRVAIKNYGAALKKRYKVMGYPSLILVSPSGEVVGRYRGYKRGDADFLWGQLKHGEAVSSEAYKGWRAGLEKKGYREWQDRKDRKIFAKLTSYSKGTLTFIEPDGTCSKTQEESLSDKDRAWIAEQKKMRNR
;
A
#
# COMPACT_ATOMS: atom_id res chain seq x y z
N MET A 1 3.00 43.55 -36.45
CA MET A 1 1.58 43.77 -36.12
C MET A 1 1.33 43.18 -34.72
N VAL A 2 1.16 44.07 -33.78
CA VAL A 2 0.96 43.79 -32.35
C VAL A 2 -0.56 43.70 -32.15
N LEU A 3 -1.03 42.67 -31.48
CA LEU A 3 -2.36 42.71 -30.90
C LEU A 3 -2.30 42.18 -29.45
N THR A 4 -2.34 43.13 -28.57
CA THR A 4 -2.62 43.07 -27.13
C THR A 4 -4.07 42.62 -26.92
N SER A 5 -4.32 41.69 -25.97
CA SER A 5 -5.65 41.49 -25.44
C SER A 5 -5.60 41.36 -23.93
N CYS A 6 -6.48 42.13 -23.30
CA CYS A 6 -6.60 42.43 -21.90
C CYS A 6 -7.12 41.30 -21.06
N ALA A 7 -6.58 41.15 -19.86
CA ALA A 7 -7.12 40.38 -18.74
C ALA A 7 -8.36 41.10 -18.19
N LYS A 8 -9.43 40.31 -17.94
CA LYS A 8 -10.54 40.71 -17.06
C LYS A 8 -10.52 39.82 -15.81
N THR A 9 -10.23 40.46 -14.70
CA THR A 9 -10.38 39.91 -13.36
C THR A 9 -11.86 39.85 -13.00
N GLY A 10 -12.43 38.64 -12.85
CA GLY A 10 -13.74 38.40 -12.27
C GLY A 10 -13.62 37.95 -10.82
N LYS A 11 -14.25 38.66 -9.89
CA LYS A 11 -14.40 38.30 -8.48
C LYS A 11 -15.25 37.01 -8.36
N PRO A 12 -14.96 36.11 -7.43
CA PRO A 12 -15.87 34.98 -7.17
C PRO A 12 -17.10 35.46 -6.38
N THR A 13 -18.25 35.18 -6.93
CA THR A 13 -19.56 35.31 -6.30
C THR A 13 -19.74 34.18 -5.29
N GLN A 14 -20.21 34.50 -4.10
CA GLN A 14 -20.59 33.51 -3.07
C GLN A 14 -21.72 32.64 -3.63
N GLU A 15 -21.48 31.34 -3.72
CA GLU A 15 -22.53 30.35 -3.93
C GLU A 15 -23.21 30.05 -2.59
N GLU A 16 -24.48 30.29 -2.59
CA GLU A 16 -25.45 30.01 -1.55
C GLU A 16 -25.56 28.49 -1.34
N GLN A 17 -25.21 28.01 -0.15
CA GLN A 17 -25.37 26.60 0.22
C GLN A 17 -26.85 26.31 0.45
N ILE A 18 -27.47 25.64 -0.52
CA ILE A 18 -28.82 25.08 -0.37
C ILE A 18 -28.71 23.79 0.43
N ASN A 19 -29.17 23.80 1.67
CA ASN A 19 -29.36 22.61 2.50
C ASN A 19 -30.65 21.85 2.05
N PRO A 20 -30.54 20.61 1.58
CA PRO A 20 -31.74 19.83 1.19
C PRO A 20 -32.19 18.90 2.33
N THR A 21 -32.54 19.42 3.48
CA THR A 21 -33.30 18.65 4.47
C THR A 21 -34.13 19.61 5.34
N GLY A 22 -35.36 19.87 4.88
CA GLY A 22 -36.40 20.45 5.70
C GLY A 22 -36.89 19.45 6.75
N LEU A 23 -36.22 19.42 7.89
CA LEU A 23 -36.73 18.83 9.12
C LEU A 23 -36.50 19.84 10.24
N THR A 24 -37.56 20.60 10.55
CA THR A 24 -37.68 21.41 11.76
C THR A 24 -37.75 20.49 12.97
N GLY A 25 -36.58 20.02 13.45
CA GLY A 25 -36.46 19.31 14.70
C GLY A 25 -36.01 20.28 15.80
N LYS A 26 -36.86 20.54 16.78
CA LYS A 26 -36.50 21.25 18.00
C LYS A 26 -35.32 20.55 18.69
N PRO A 27 -34.36 21.28 19.28
CA PRO A 27 -33.27 20.66 19.99
C PRO A 27 -33.79 19.90 21.21
N LEU A 28 -33.47 18.60 21.30
CA LEU A 28 -33.77 17.77 22.45
C LEU A 28 -32.95 18.29 23.64
N ILE A 29 -33.62 18.87 24.60
CA ILE A 29 -33.05 19.24 25.90
C ILE A 29 -32.60 17.94 26.58
N ARG A 30 -31.33 17.78 26.74
CA ARG A 30 -30.71 16.70 27.48
C ARG A 30 -31.13 16.79 28.93
N ARG A 31 -31.90 15.83 29.43
CA ARG A 31 -32.25 15.71 30.83
C ARG A 31 -30.96 15.60 31.64
N LYS A 32 -30.86 16.49 32.63
CA LYS A 32 -29.82 16.51 33.64
C LYS A 32 -30.08 15.34 34.59
N ASP A 33 -29.20 14.35 34.64
CA ASP A 33 -29.24 13.32 35.65
C ASP A 33 -28.87 13.93 37.01
N PRO A 34 -29.69 13.76 38.05
CA PRO A 34 -29.35 14.21 39.40
C PRO A 34 -28.56 13.14 40.11
N GLY A 35 -27.24 13.27 40.20
CA GLY A 35 -26.48 12.36 41.03
C GLY A 35 -24.99 12.28 40.79
N ALA A 36 -24.28 13.38 40.95
CA ALA A 36 -22.87 13.34 41.33
C ALA A 36 -22.58 14.59 42.14
N GLY A 37 -22.81 14.50 43.44
CA GLY A 37 -22.43 15.54 44.42
C GLY A 37 -20.91 15.61 44.52
N GLY A 38 -20.29 16.56 43.84
CA GLY A 38 -18.94 17.01 44.11
C GLY A 38 -18.95 17.91 45.33
N SER A 39 -18.38 17.50 46.44
CA SER A 39 -18.17 18.35 47.64
C SER A 39 -17.21 19.45 47.26
N VAL A 40 -17.66 20.67 47.31
CA VAL A 40 -16.83 21.89 47.28
C VAL A 40 -16.18 22.05 48.65
N THR A 41 -14.87 22.16 48.72
CA THR A 41 -14.14 22.52 49.92
C THR A 41 -14.42 23.98 50.27
N ALA A 42 -14.38 24.34 51.57
CA ALA A 42 -14.77 25.64 52.10
C ALA A 42 -14.00 26.86 51.55
N ASP A 43 -12.95 26.69 50.76
CA ASP A 43 -12.12 27.74 50.16
C ASP A 43 -12.43 28.01 48.66
N GLY A 44 -13.49 27.44 48.09
CA GLY A 44 -13.88 27.71 46.71
C GLY A 44 -12.87 27.31 45.62
N ARG A 45 -11.84 26.54 45.98
CA ARG A 45 -10.90 25.98 45.02
C ARG A 45 -11.28 24.51 44.71
N LEU A 46 -11.50 24.23 43.46
CA LEU A 46 -11.62 22.87 42.98
C LEU A 46 -10.28 22.14 43.24
N PRO A 47 -10.29 20.94 43.83
CA PRO A 47 -9.06 20.17 43.96
C PRO A 47 -8.52 19.94 42.54
N ALA A 48 -7.28 20.39 42.34
CA ALA A 48 -6.54 20.11 41.13
C ALA A 48 -6.11 18.64 41.12
N GLN A 49 -7.07 17.73 40.94
CA GLN A 49 -6.80 16.43 40.37
C GLN A 49 -6.82 16.61 38.86
N ILE A 50 -5.70 17.12 38.36
CA ILE A 50 -5.32 16.89 36.97
C ILE A 50 -5.06 15.39 36.93
N LEU A 51 -6.09 14.63 36.54
CA LEU A 51 -5.87 13.29 35.97
C LEU A 51 -4.81 13.49 34.89
N PRO A 52 -3.69 12.75 34.93
CA PRO A 52 -2.78 12.80 33.80
C PRO A 52 -3.62 12.46 32.58
N LEU A 53 -3.80 13.42 31.68
CA LEU A 53 -4.18 13.11 30.32
C LEU A 53 -3.12 12.10 29.88
N ASN A 54 -3.52 10.84 29.74
CA ASN A 54 -2.73 9.84 29.07
C ASN A 54 -2.67 10.30 27.60
N ILE A 55 -1.81 11.29 27.35
CA ILE A 55 -1.43 11.67 26.02
C ILE A 55 -0.54 10.51 25.59
N THR A 56 -1.08 9.61 24.78
CA THR A 56 -0.28 8.62 24.07
C THR A 56 0.87 9.37 23.43
N PRO A 57 2.12 8.96 23.65
CA PRO A 57 3.26 9.60 23.01
C PRO A 57 3.00 9.70 21.50
N ALA A 58 3.45 10.77 20.87
CA ALA A 58 3.25 11.00 19.44
C ALA A 58 3.77 9.82 18.55
N GLU A 59 4.61 8.98 19.13
CA GLU A 59 5.13 7.74 18.53
C GLU A 59 4.06 6.66 18.36
N ASP A 60 2.96 6.71 19.13
CA ASP A 60 1.85 5.76 19.04
C ASP A 60 0.72 6.24 18.12
N ILE A 61 0.83 7.41 17.52
CA ILE A 61 -0.13 7.91 16.54
C ILE A 61 0.23 7.31 15.18
N ILE A 62 -0.44 6.24 14.83
CA ILE A 62 -0.32 5.61 13.50
C ILE A 62 -1.21 6.38 12.54
N PHE A 63 -0.60 7.18 11.66
CA PHE A 63 -1.31 7.81 10.54
C PHE A 63 -1.48 6.77 9.43
N THR A 64 -2.72 6.43 9.12
CA THR A 64 -3.04 5.57 7.98
C THR A 64 -2.84 6.37 6.70
N ASP A 65 -1.92 5.93 5.85
CA ASP A 65 -1.73 6.50 4.52
C ASP A 65 -2.94 6.15 3.65
N PRO A 66 -3.69 7.13 3.11
CA PRO A 66 -4.84 6.85 2.25
C PRO A 66 -4.48 6.08 0.98
N ASP A 67 -3.22 6.16 0.52
CA ASP A 67 -2.70 5.42 -0.63
C ASP A 67 -2.19 4.02 -0.28
N ASN A 68 -2.01 3.74 1.01
CA ASN A 68 -1.54 2.45 1.52
C ASN A 68 -2.36 2.02 2.76
N PRO A 69 -3.61 1.57 2.58
CA PRO A 69 -4.55 1.31 3.67
C PRO A 69 -4.13 0.17 4.61
N ASP A 70 -3.20 -0.68 4.20
CA ASP A 70 -2.65 -1.77 4.99
C ASP A 70 -1.37 -1.39 5.78
N ALA A 71 -0.74 -0.25 5.49
CA ALA A 71 0.48 0.19 6.17
C ALA A 71 0.27 0.61 7.63
N GLY A 72 -0.94 1.01 8.01
CA GLY A 72 -1.26 1.53 9.34
C GLY A 72 -1.97 0.53 10.26
N ILE A 73 -2.19 -0.72 9.82
CA ILE A 73 -2.90 -1.73 10.60
C ILE A 73 -1.96 -2.92 10.82
N PRO A 74 -1.18 -2.93 11.93
CA PRO A 74 -0.26 -4.04 12.23
C PRO A 74 -0.97 -5.41 12.27
N GLU A 75 -2.22 -5.42 12.72
CA GLU A 75 -3.07 -6.61 12.75
C GLU A 75 -3.42 -7.08 11.34
N LEU A 76 -3.74 -6.17 10.43
CA LEU A 76 -4.02 -6.51 9.03
C LEU A 76 -2.76 -6.99 8.31
N ALA A 77 -1.61 -6.36 8.53
CA ALA A 77 -0.33 -6.83 8.02
C ALA A 77 0.01 -8.23 8.54
N THR A 78 -0.24 -8.50 9.83
CA THR A 78 -0.06 -9.83 10.44
C THR A 78 -1.06 -10.83 9.87
N LEU A 79 -2.31 -10.43 9.67
CA LEU A 79 -3.36 -11.26 9.09
C LEU A 79 -3.04 -11.65 7.63
N LEU A 80 -2.49 -10.73 6.86
CA LEU A 80 -2.12 -10.94 5.46
C LEU A 80 -0.76 -11.63 5.30
N SER A 81 0.12 -11.56 6.31
CA SER A 81 1.43 -12.23 6.30
C SER A 81 1.36 -13.72 6.65
N ASN A 82 0.21 -14.21 7.14
CA ASN A 82 0.05 -15.62 7.44
C ASN A 82 0.14 -16.48 6.18
N ALA A 83 0.95 -17.52 6.29
CA ALA A 83 1.26 -18.62 5.38
C ALA A 83 0.82 -18.38 3.92
N LYS A 84 1.75 -17.87 3.12
CA LYS A 84 1.62 -17.74 1.66
C LYS A 84 0.96 -18.98 1.05
N ARG A 85 -0.27 -18.84 0.58
CA ARG A 85 -1.01 -19.92 -0.08
C ARG A 85 -0.57 -20.05 -1.54
N GLY A 86 0.63 -20.61 -1.74
CA GLY A 86 1.20 -20.78 -3.07
C GLY A 86 1.94 -19.52 -3.57
N PRO A 87 2.05 -19.35 -4.90
CA PRO A 87 2.92 -18.32 -5.50
C PRO A 87 2.30 -16.91 -5.56
N TRP A 88 1.11 -16.72 -4.99
CA TRP A 88 0.38 -15.46 -4.99
C TRP A 88 0.47 -14.77 -3.63
N GLU A 89 0.80 -13.49 -3.63
CA GLU A 89 0.69 -12.63 -2.46
C GLU A 89 -0.79 -12.32 -2.17
N GLU A 90 -1.10 -11.97 -0.93
CA GLU A 90 -2.43 -11.53 -0.50
C GLU A 90 -2.42 -10.06 -0.05
N SER A 91 -1.24 -9.50 0.26
CA SER A 91 -1.05 -8.09 0.61
C SER A 91 -0.51 -7.28 -0.56
N GLU A 92 -1.20 -6.17 -0.90
CA GLU A 92 -0.76 -5.23 -1.93
C GLU A 92 0.56 -4.56 -1.53
N THR A 93 0.72 -4.18 -0.27
CA THR A 93 1.93 -3.54 0.24
C THR A 93 3.14 -4.43 0.04
N ILE A 94 3.05 -5.70 0.47
CA ILE A 94 4.12 -6.67 0.28
C ILE A 94 4.40 -6.88 -1.21
N ALA A 95 3.35 -7.06 -2.01
CA ALA A 95 3.49 -7.28 -3.44
C ALA A 95 4.13 -6.08 -4.17
N LYS A 96 3.78 -4.84 -3.78
CA LYS A 96 4.42 -3.64 -4.31
C LYS A 96 5.89 -3.52 -3.90
N GLN A 97 6.22 -3.77 -2.64
CA GLN A 97 7.60 -3.77 -2.16
C GLN A 97 8.46 -4.80 -2.92
N LEU A 98 7.94 -6.01 -3.09
CA LEU A 98 8.62 -7.04 -3.88
C LEU A 98 8.80 -6.60 -5.34
N SER A 99 7.76 -6.01 -5.96
CA SER A 99 7.82 -5.49 -7.33
C SER A 99 8.95 -4.46 -7.49
N VAL A 100 9.04 -3.50 -6.57
CA VAL A 100 10.08 -2.46 -6.60
C VAL A 100 11.47 -3.07 -6.38
N ARG A 101 11.62 -3.98 -5.40
CA ARG A 101 12.90 -4.61 -5.04
C ARG A 101 13.43 -5.54 -6.12
N GLU A 102 12.54 -6.34 -6.72
CA GLU A 102 12.91 -7.29 -7.77
C GLU A 102 12.91 -6.66 -9.17
N GLY A 103 12.34 -5.46 -9.33
CA GLY A 103 12.20 -4.80 -10.62
C GLY A 103 11.20 -5.49 -11.55
N LYS A 104 10.33 -6.34 -11.01
CA LYS A 104 9.32 -7.10 -11.75
C LYS A 104 7.96 -6.41 -11.69
N PRO A 105 7.19 -6.35 -12.78
CA PRO A 105 5.83 -5.83 -12.71
C PRO A 105 4.93 -6.68 -11.82
N LEU A 106 3.98 -6.02 -11.18
CA LEU A 106 2.98 -6.63 -10.32
C LEU A 106 1.74 -6.99 -11.12
N LEU A 107 1.41 -8.27 -11.18
CA LEU A 107 0.15 -8.77 -11.72
C LEU A 107 -0.88 -8.92 -10.60
N ILE A 108 -1.92 -8.10 -10.64
CA ILE A 108 -3.03 -8.15 -9.69
C ILE A 108 -4.18 -8.90 -10.33
N TRP A 109 -4.58 -10.00 -9.72
CA TRP A 109 -5.72 -10.80 -10.14
C TRP A 109 -6.90 -10.61 -9.21
N PHE A 110 -7.91 -9.88 -9.67
CA PHE A 110 -9.20 -9.78 -9.01
C PHE A 110 -10.08 -10.96 -9.43
N THR A 111 -10.46 -11.77 -8.48
CA THR A 111 -11.18 -13.02 -8.71
C THR A 111 -12.38 -13.19 -7.78
N ASP A 112 -13.31 -14.03 -8.19
CA ASP A 112 -14.36 -14.61 -7.37
C ASP A 112 -14.27 -16.13 -7.54
N SER A 113 -13.49 -16.75 -6.68
CA SER A 113 -13.18 -18.19 -6.78
C SER A 113 -14.38 -19.07 -6.46
N ALA A 114 -15.35 -18.55 -5.70
CA ALA A 114 -16.52 -19.33 -5.28
C ALA A 114 -17.60 -19.38 -6.36
N THR A 115 -17.96 -18.23 -6.94
CA THR A 115 -19.17 -18.11 -7.76
C THR A 115 -18.90 -17.96 -9.25
N SER A 116 -17.75 -17.43 -9.68
CA SER A 116 -17.49 -17.12 -11.08
C SER A 116 -16.91 -18.31 -11.87
N PRO A 117 -17.65 -18.87 -12.85
CA PRO A 117 -17.12 -19.92 -13.73
C PRO A 117 -15.92 -19.45 -14.56
N MET A 118 -15.88 -18.16 -14.95
CA MET A 118 -14.79 -17.61 -15.76
C MET A 118 -13.52 -17.46 -14.96
N CYS A 119 -13.62 -17.14 -13.64
CA CYS A 119 -12.45 -17.13 -12.75
C CYS A 119 -11.86 -18.53 -12.59
N LYS A 120 -12.72 -19.55 -12.48
CA LYS A 120 -12.29 -20.95 -12.41
C LYS A 120 -11.62 -21.40 -13.71
N ALA A 121 -12.22 -21.07 -14.85
CA ALA A 121 -11.65 -21.37 -16.17
C ALA A 121 -10.27 -20.71 -16.33
N LEU A 122 -10.14 -19.42 -16.05
CA LEU A 122 -8.85 -18.71 -16.11
C LEU A 122 -7.79 -19.35 -15.21
N SER A 123 -8.19 -19.74 -14.00
CA SER A 123 -7.27 -20.43 -13.06
C SER A 123 -6.79 -21.75 -13.64
N GLN A 124 -7.69 -22.56 -14.20
CA GLN A 124 -7.38 -23.89 -14.72
C GLN A 124 -6.60 -23.83 -16.05
N GLU A 125 -7.03 -22.99 -16.98
CA GLU A 125 -6.49 -22.95 -18.32
C GLU A 125 -5.16 -22.17 -18.42
N LEU A 126 -4.91 -21.21 -17.51
CA LEU A 126 -3.68 -20.40 -17.54
C LEU A 126 -2.86 -20.54 -16.24
N PHE A 127 -3.41 -20.14 -15.10
CA PHE A 127 -2.60 -19.94 -13.89
C PHE A 127 -2.10 -21.23 -13.23
N SER A 128 -2.77 -22.35 -13.47
CA SER A 128 -2.37 -23.67 -12.98
C SER A 128 -1.43 -24.41 -13.92
N THR A 129 -1.10 -23.85 -15.09
CA THR A 129 -0.14 -24.46 -16.01
C THR A 129 1.29 -24.26 -15.52
N ASN A 130 2.14 -25.27 -15.72
CA ASN A 130 3.55 -25.19 -15.32
C ASN A 130 4.30 -24.10 -16.11
N ASP A 131 3.98 -23.96 -17.40
CA ASP A 131 4.65 -22.99 -18.27
C ASP A 131 4.38 -21.55 -17.81
N PHE A 132 3.11 -21.22 -17.52
CA PHE A 132 2.78 -19.92 -16.94
C PHE A 132 3.42 -19.76 -15.56
N GLY A 133 3.36 -20.81 -14.71
CA GLY A 133 3.91 -20.79 -13.36
C GLY A 133 5.41 -20.45 -13.33
N ASN A 134 6.19 -21.10 -14.18
CA ASN A 134 7.62 -20.89 -14.32
C ASN A 134 7.94 -19.48 -14.84
N TRP A 135 7.31 -19.09 -15.94
CA TRP A 135 7.47 -17.75 -16.51
C TRP A 135 7.08 -16.66 -15.51
N ALA A 136 5.93 -16.79 -14.85
CA ALA A 136 5.44 -15.81 -13.90
C ALA A 136 6.31 -15.70 -12.64
N THR A 137 6.93 -16.78 -12.20
CA THR A 137 7.87 -16.73 -11.06
C THR A 137 9.14 -15.96 -11.43
N GLU A 138 9.61 -16.09 -12.65
CA GLU A 138 10.77 -15.34 -13.13
C GLU A 138 10.46 -13.88 -13.41
N LYS A 139 9.30 -13.57 -14.02
CA LYS A 139 8.99 -12.28 -14.64
C LYS A 139 8.05 -11.39 -13.86
N LEU A 140 7.24 -11.93 -12.94
CA LEU A 140 6.17 -11.20 -12.28
C LEU A 140 6.19 -11.36 -10.76
N VAL A 141 5.77 -10.34 -10.06
CA VAL A 141 5.19 -10.46 -8.72
C VAL A 141 3.67 -10.65 -8.89
N ARG A 142 3.06 -11.53 -8.14
CA ARG A 142 1.65 -11.91 -8.30
C ARG A 142 0.86 -11.60 -7.03
N LEU A 143 -0.23 -10.85 -7.15
CA LEU A 143 -1.17 -10.54 -6.08
C LEU A 143 -2.54 -11.09 -6.45
N ARG A 144 -3.16 -11.86 -5.54
CA ARG A 144 -4.53 -12.35 -5.69
C ARG A 144 -5.45 -11.61 -4.72
N VAL A 145 -6.51 -11.02 -5.28
CA VAL A 145 -7.59 -10.38 -4.53
C VAL A 145 -8.86 -11.16 -4.78
N ASP A 146 -9.24 -12.03 -3.84
CA ASP A 146 -10.41 -12.90 -3.96
C ASP A 146 -11.59 -12.31 -3.18
N ALA A 147 -12.72 -12.10 -3.87
CA ALA A 147 -13.93 -11.57 -3.26
C ALA A 147 -14.57 -12.53 -2.24
N ASN A 148 -14.27 -13.83 -2.35
CA ASN A 148 -14.84 -14.90 -1.52
C ASN A 148 -13.73 -15.77 -0.89
N LEU A 149 -12.72 -15.12 -0.33
CA LEU A 149 -11.65 -15.84 0.37
C LEU A 149 -12.22 -16.60 1.56
N LYS A 150 -12.11 -17.93 1.53
CA LYS A 150 -12.45 -18.76 2.67
C LYS A 150 -11.29 -18.76 3.65
N ILE A 151 -11.54 -18.23 4.84
CA ILE A 151 -10.60 -18.31 5.96
C ILE A 151 -10.86 -19.65 6.64
N THR A 152 -9.92 -20.56 6.51
CA THR A 152 -9.91 -21.85 7.20
C THR A 152 -8.72 -21.83 8.15
N ASP A 153 -8.89 -21.21 9.31
CA ASP A 153 -7.90 -21.21 10.36
C ASP A 153 -8.51 -21.95 11.54
N PRO A 154 -8.06 -23.20 11.82
CA PRO A 154 -8.65 -24.02 12.88
C PRO A 154 -8.39 -23.46 14.27
N ASP A 155 -7.43 -22.55 14.44
CA ASP A 155 -7.01 -22.00 15.73
C ASP A 155 -7.76 -20.72 16.11
N LEU A 156 -8.62 -20.19 15.22
CA LEU A 156 -9.42 -19.00 15.49
C LEU A 156 -10.81 -19.35 16.02
N ASP A 157 -11.22 -18.64 17.06
CA ASP A 157 -12.62 -18.68 17.51
C ASP A 157 -13.57 -18.09 16.45
N MET A 158 -14.87 -18.35 16.58
CA MET A 158 -15.87 -17.90 15.59
C MET A 158 -15.96 -16.39 15.47
N GLY A 159 -15.78 -15.63 16.54
CA GLY A 159 -15.81 -14.17 16.53
C GLY A 159 -14.62 -13.57 15.77
N SER A 160 -13.42 -13.98 16.13
CA SER A 160 -12.18 -13.53 15.47
C SER A 160 -12.11 -13.91 13.99
N SER A 161 -12.67 -15.06 13.60
CA SER A 161 -12.73 -15.49 12.20
C SER A 161 -13.70 -14.64 11.36
N GLU A 162 -14.82 -14.18 11.96
CA GLU A 162 -15.76 -13.30 11.28
C GLU A 162 -15.21 -11.89 11.10
N ASP A 163 -14.60 -11.31 12.14
CA ASP A 163 -13.97 -9.99 12.07
C ASP A 163 -12.86 -9.98 11.00
N ARG A 164 -12.05 -11.02 10.96
CA ARG A 164 -11.04 -11.22 9.94
C ARG A 164 -11.63 -11.29 8.54
N ARG A 165 -12.74 -12.02 8.38
CA ARG A 165 -13.44 -12.13 7.09
C ARG A 165 -13.97 -10.77 6.62
N VAL A 166 -14.54 -9.98 7.53
CA VAL A 166 -15.02 -8.62 7.25
C VAL A 166 -13.86 -7.71 6.85
N ALA A 167 -12.74 -7.74 7.59
CA ALA A 167 -11.55 -6.95 7.28
C ALA A 167 -10.99 -7.26 5.88
N ILE A 168 -10.83 -8.54 5.53
CA ILE A 168 -10.36 -8.96 4.20
C ILE A 168 -11.33 -8.55 3.10
N LYS A 169 -12.64 -8.66 3.34
CA LYS A 169 -13.67 -8.23 2.38
C LYS A 169 -13.59 -6.72 2.13
N ASN A 170 -13.46 -5.92 3.20
CA ASN A 170 -13.32 -4.48 3.11
C ASN A 170 -12.03 -4.07 2.37
N TYR A 171 -10.92 -4.73 2.68
CA TYR A 171 -9.65 -4.56 1.98
C TYR A 171 -9.78 -4.86 0.48
N GLY A 172 -10.35 -6.00 0.11
CA GLY A 172 -10.60 -6.34 -1.29
C GLY A 172 -11.50 -5.32 -2.01
N ALA A 173 -12.53 -4.82 -1.32
CA ALA A 173 -13.41 -3.78 -1.86
C ALA A 173 -12.68 -2.44 -2.07
N ALA A 174 -11.79 -2.05 -1.14
CA ALA A 174 -10.96 -0.86 -1.28
C ALA A 174 -10.00 -0.97 -2.46
N LEU A 175 -9.32 -2.10 -2.64
CA LEU A 175 -8.48 -2.37 -3.80
C LEU A 175 -9.27 -2.34 -5.11
N LYS A 176 -10.45 -2.98 -5.13
CA LYS A 176 -11.35 -2.97 -6.29
C LYS A 176 -11.72 -1.54 -6.70
N LYS A 177 -12.02 -0.67 -5.73
CA LYS A 177 -12.31 0.75 -5.96
C LYS A 177 -11.08 1.49 -6.48
N ARG A 178 -9.92 1.32 -5.84
CA ARG A 178 -8.62 1.94 -6.22
C ARG A 178 -8.26 1.63 -7.66
N TYR A 179 -8.33 0.36 -8.04
CA TYR A 179 -7.99 -0.10 -9.40
C TYR A 179 -9.14 0.01 -10.40
N LYS A 180 -10.30 0.57 -10.01
CA LYS A 180 -11.50 0.76 -10.88
C LYS A 180 -11.94 -0.54 -11.55
N VAL A 181 -11.99 -1.63 -10.77
CA VAL A 181 -12.39 -2.96 -11.23
C VAL A 181 -13.91 -3.07 -11.23
N MET A 182 -14.49 -3.41 -12.38
CA MET A 182 -15.95 -3.48 -12.57
C MET A 182 -16.51 -4.90 -12.39
N GLY A 183 -15.71 -5.93 -12.64
CA GLY A 183 -16.18 -7.33 -12.62
C GLY A 183 -15.05 -8.33 -12.47
N TYR A 184 -15.40 -9.62 -12.44
CA TYR A 184 -14.47 -10.75 -12.28
C TYR A 184 -14.55 -11.71 -13.48
N PRO A 185 -13.42 -12.32 -13.88
CA PRO A 185 -12.07 -11.96 -13.50
C PRO A 185 -11.63 -10.63 -14.09
N SER A 186 -10.71 -9.94 -13.40
CA SER A 186 -9.99 -8.80 -13.96
C SER A 186 -8.52 -8.90 -13.58
N LEU A 187 -7.66 -8.62 -14.54
CA LEU A 187 -6.23 -8.59 -14.35
C LEU A 187 -5.72 -7.17 -14.56
N ILE A 188 -4.83 -6.73 -13.69
CA ILE A 188 -4.16 -5.44 -13.80
C ILE A 188 -2.67 -5.65 -13.69
N LEU A 189 -1.93 -5.17 -14.68
CA LEU A 189 -0.48 -5.19 -14.67
C LEU A 189 0.04 -3.80 -14.30
N VAL A 190 0.80 -3.74 -13.21
CA VAL A 190 1.36 -2.50 -12.66
C VAL A 190 2.88 -2.57 -12.76
N SER A 191 3.52 -1.53 -13.26
CA SER A 191 4.99 -1.45 -13.31
C SER A 191 5.56 -1.25 -11.90
N PRO A 192 6.87 -1.49 -11.66
CA PRO A 192 7.51 -1.18 -10.39
C PRO A 192 7.47 0.31 -10.02
N SER A 193 7.27 1.21 -11.01
CA SER A 193 7.06 2.65 -10.77
C SER A 193 5.65 2.99 -10.26
N GLY A 194 4.74 2.00 -10.20
CA GLY A 194 3.35 2.19 -9.79
C GLY A 194 2.38 2.52 -10.93
N GLU A 195 2.85 2.60 -12.17
CA GLU A 195 2.00 2.88 -13.33
C GLU A 195 1.27 1.63 -13.82
N VAL A 196 0.00 1.78 -14.19
CA VAL A 196 -0.79 0.69 -14.77
C VAL A 196 -0.43 0.51 -16.24
N VAL A 197 0.25 -0.58 -16.56
CA VAL A 197 0.69 -0.93 -17.93
C VAL A 197 -0.41 -1.62 -18.72
N GLY A 198 -1.22 -2.46 -18.04
CA GLY A 198 -2.27 -3.23 -18.72
C GLY A 198 -3.49 -3.46 -17.84
N ARG A 199 -4.66 -3.55 -18.48
CA ARG A 199 -5.95 -3.88 -17.86
C ARG A 199 -6.67 -4.89 -18.73
N TYR A 200 -6.88 -6.09 -18.20
CA TYR A 200 -7.53 -7.19 -18.92
C TYR A 200 -8.81 -7.54 -18.17
N ARG A 201 -9.96 -7.36 -18.82
CA ARG A 201 -11.29 -7.51 -18.21
C ARG A 201 -12.01 -8.71 -18.78
N GLY A 202 -12.50 -9.56 -17.88
CA GLY A 202 -13.17 -10.79 -18.27
C GLY A 202 -12.17 -11.85 -18.76
N TYR A 203 -12.71 -13.02 -19.02
CA TYR A 203 -11.99 -14.15 -19.62
C TYR A 203 -12.98 -15.00 -20.40
N LYS A 204 -12.59 -15.49 -21.54
CA LYS A 204 -13.35 -16.45 -22.32
C LYS A 204 -12.57 -17.76 -22.36
N ARG A 205 -13.27 -18.87 -22.20
CA ARG A 205 -12.64 -20.20 -22.28
C ARG A 205 -11.94 -20.38 -23.61
N GLY A 206 -10.73 -20.92 -23.58
CA GLY A 206 -9.87 -21.14 -24.74
C GLY A 206 -8.99 -19.94 -25.12
N ASP A 207 -9.14 -18.78 -24.48
CA ASP A 207 -8.34 -17.59 -24.79
C ASP A 207 -7.06 -17.48 -23.91
N ALA A 208 -6.62 -18.58 -23.28
CA ALA A 208 -5.46 -18.60 -22.39
C ALA A 208 -4.18 -18.10 -23.08
N ASP A 209 -3.86 -18.61 -24.25
CA ASP A 209 -2.66 -18.23 -25.00
C ASP A 209 -2.68 -16.78 -25.44
N PHE A 210 -3.84 -16.28 -25.86
CA PHE A 210 -4.02 -14.88 -26.22
C PHE A 210 -3.78 -13.97 -25.03
N LEU A 211 -4.40 -14.26 -23.88
CA LEU A 211 -4.23 -13.50 -22.66
C LEU A 211 -2.77 -13.56 -22.17
N TRP A 212 -2.15 -14.72 -22.24
CA TRP A 212 -0.74 -14.87 -21.87
C TRP A 212 0.18 -14.07 -22.79
N GLY A 213 -0.09 -14.07 -24.09
CA GLY A 213 0.60 -13.21 -25.05
C GLY A 213 0.52 -11.73 -24.68
N GLN A 214 -0.66 -11.25 -24.26
CA GLN A 214 -0.85 -9.89 -23.80
C GLN A 214 -0.08 -9.60 -22.51
N LEU A 215 -0.04 -10.53 -21.56
CA LEU A 215 0.73 -10.39 -20.32
C LEU A 215 2.23 -10.34 -20.58
N LYS A 216 2.75 -11.18 -21.50
CA LYS A 216 4.16 -11.13 -21.93
C LYS A 216 4.52 -9.80 -22.57
N HIS A 217 3.64 -9.27 -23.43
CA HIS A 217 3.85 -7.95 -24.02
C HIS A 217 3.87 -6.84 -22.95
N GLY A 218 2.91 -6.84 -22.03
CA GLY A 218 2.86 -5.87 -20.94
C GLY A 218 4.08 -5.97 -20.00
N GLU A 219 4.57 -7.18 -19.72
CA GLU A 219 5.81 -7.40 -18.98
C GLU A 219 7.01 -6.76 -19.68
N ALA A 220 7.18 -7.00 -20.99
CA ALA A 220 8.28 -6.43 -21.79
C ALA A 220 8.24 -4.88 -21.77
N VAL A 221 7.06 -4.29 -21.95
CA VAL A 221 6.87 -2.81 -21.85
C VAL A 221 7.25 -2.29 -20.48
N SER A 222 6.80 -2.98 -19.41
CA SER A 222 7.12 -2.60 -18.04
C SER A 222 8.61 -2.71 -17.74
N SER A 223 9.28 -3.77 -18.21
CA SER A 223 10.72 -3.98 -18.01
C SER A 223 11.54 -2.89 -18.69
N GLU A 224 11.15 -2.44 -19.87
CA GLU A 224 11.84 -1.34 -20.55
C GLU A 224 11.64 0.00 -19.83
N ALA A 225 10.39 0.29 -19.43
CA ALA A 225 10.07 1.48 -18.65
C ALA A 225 10.82 1.51 -17.31
N TYR A 226 10.98 0.36 -16.66
CA TYR A 226 11.71 0.23 -15.40
C TYR A 226 13.17 0.67 -15.52
N LYS A 227 13.86 0.35 -16.61
CA LYS A 227 15.25 0.77 -16.81
C LYS A 227 15.38 2.31 -16.80
N GLY A 228 14.50 2.99 -17.52
CA GLY A 228 14.47 4.45 -17.56
C GLY A 228 14.13 5.06 -16.20
N TRP A 229 13.14 4.49 -15.50
CA TRP A 229 12.74 4.92 -14.16
C TRP A 229 13.88 4.74 -13.14
N ARG A 230 14.54 3.58 -13.15
CA ARG A 230 15.69 3.30 -12.28
C ARG A 230 16.84 4.27 -12.53
N ALA A 231 17.21 4.51 -13.79
CA ALA A 231 18.24 5.50 -14.16
C ALA A 231 17.87 6.93 -13.68
N GLY A 232 16.58 7.27 -13.71
CA GLY A 232 16.08 8.53 -13.16
C GLY A 232 16.24 8.63 -11.64
N LEU A 233 16.05 7.53 -10.92
CA LEU A 233 16.26 7.47 -9.47
C LEU A 233 17.74 7.52 -9.09
N GLU A 234 18.61 6.86 -9.87
CA GLU A 234 20.08 6.93 -9.66
C GLU A 234 20.58 8.38 -9.73
N LYS A 235 20.08 9.17 -10.67
CA LYS A 235 20.36 10.63 -10.74
C LYS A 235 19.88 11.40 -9.51
N LYS A 236 18.88 10.90 -8.79
CA LYS A 236 18.35 11.47 -7.53
C LYS A 236 19.09 10.98 -6.29
N GLY A 237 20.15 10.16 -6.46
CA GLY A 237 20.98 9.65 -5.38
C GLY A 237 20.55 8.30 -4.81
N TYR A 238 19.63 7.60 -5.50
CA TYR A 238 19.37 6.18 -5.19
C TYR A 238 20.50 5.33 -5.75
N ARG A 239 20.82 4.27 -5.04
CA ARG A 239 21.82 3.29 -5.48
C ARG A 239 21.52 1.92 -4.85
N GLU A 240 22.14 0.88 -5.39
CA GLU A 240 22.14 -0.45 -4.78
C GLU A 240 23.08 -0.47 -3.58
N TRP A 241 22.55 -0.92 -2.45
CA TRP A 241 23.29 -1.17 -1.20
C TRP A 241 23.27 -2.65 -0.91
N GLN A 242 24.35 -3.16 -0.38
CA GLN A 242 24.51 -4.57 -0.07
C GLN A 242 24.95 -4.75 1.39
N ASP A 243 24.36 -5.72 2.08
CA ASP A 243 24.81 -6.09 3.42
C ASP A 243 25.88 -7.22 3.36
N ARG A 244 26.41 -7.58 4.54
CA ARG A 244 27.39 -8.69 4.66
C ARG A 244 26.82 -10.08 4.33
N LYS A 245 25.48 -10.20 4.22
CA LYS A 245 24.76 -11.43 3.87
C LYS A 245 24.34 -11.45 2.41
N ASP A 246 24.94 -10.59 1.58
CA ASP A 246 24.64 -10.41 0.16
C ASP A 246 23.19 -9.98 -0.16
N ARG A 247 22.43 -9.52 0.85
CA ARG A 247 21.11 -8.96 0.63
C ARG A 247 21.24 -7.56 0.05
N LYS A 248 20.47 -7.27 -0.99
CA LYS A 248 20.54 -6.02 -1.74
C LYS A 248 19.26 -5.23 -1.56
N ILE A 249 19.39 -3.91 -1.43
CA ILE A 249 18.30 -2.96 -1.48
C ILE A 249 18.64 -1.81 -2.43
N PHE A 250 17.66 -1.30 -3.16
CA PHE A 250 17.83 -0.10 -3.97
C PHE A 250 17.23 1.08 -3.22
N ALA A 251 18.07 1.91 -2.63
CA ALA A 251 17.64 2.95 -1.71
C ALA A 251 18.53 4.19 -1.77
N LYS A 252 18.02 5.30 -1.27
CA LYS A 252 18.76 6.54 -1.05
C LYS A 252 19.12 6.67 0.42
N LEU A 253 20.38 6.97 0.71
CA LEU A 253 20.82 7.33 2.07
C LEU A 253 20.31 8.74 2.39
N THR A 254 19.46 8.85 3.41
CA THR A 254 18.85 10.13 3.84
C THR A 254 19.51 10.70 5.08
N SER A 255 19.98 9.85 5.98
CA SER A 255 20.61 10.28 7.22
C SER A 255 21.71 9.32 7.65
N TYR A 256 22.75 9.89 8.25
CA TYR A 256 23.82 9.17 8.93
C TYR A 256 24.06 9.81 10.31
N SER A 257 23.90 9.05 11.36
CA SER A 257 24.16 9.51 12.73
C SER A 257 24.76 8.38 13.58
N LYS A 258 25.93 8.64 14.17
CA LYS A 258 26.63 7.71 15.12
C LYS A 258 26.72 6.26 14.63
N GLY A 259 27.03 6.05 13.33
CA GLY A 259 27.11 4.72 12.73
C GLY A 259 25.80 4.15 12.25
N THR A 260 24.66 4.80 12.56
CA THR A 260 23.34 4.40 12.06
C THR A 260 23.01 5.11 10.76
N LEU A 261 22.61 4.35 9.77
CA LEU A 261 22.19 4.80 8.45
C LEU A 261 20.67 4.69 8.33
N THR A 262 20.05 5.71 7.78
CA THR A 262 18.63 5.69 7.42
C THR A 262 18.51 5.74 5.90
N PHE A 263 17.86 4.75 5.34
CA PHE A 263 17.60 4.62 3.92
C PHE A 263 16.13 4.86 3.62
N ILE A 264 15.84 5.39 2.44
CA ILE A 264 14.50 5.44 1.88
C ILE A 264 14.49 4.68 0.55
N GLU A 265 13.59 3.70 0.43
CA GLU A 265 13.35 2.96 -0.80
C GLU A 265 12.44 3.78 -1.74
N PRO A 266 12.36 3.45 -3.05
CA PRO A 266 11.53 4.21 -3.99
C PRO A 266 10.03 4.21 -3.67
N ASP A 267 9.55 3.23 -2.93
CA ASP A 267 8.16 3.11 -2.44
C ASP A 267 7.87 3.97 -1.18
N GLY A 268 8.90 4.67 -0.67
CA GLY A 268 8.82 5.47 0.56
C GLY A 268 9.14 4.70 1.84
N THR A 269 9.38 3.40 1.77
CA THR A 269 9.76 2.60 2.93
C THR A 269 11.08 3.09 3.52
N CYS A 270 11.08 3.38 4.82
CA CYS A 270 12.27 3.77 5.54
C CYS A 270 12.86 2.57 6.28
N SER A 271 14.14 2.34 6.10
CA SER A 271 14.89 1.31 6.82
C SER A 271 16.11 1.90 7.53
N LYS A 272 16.43 1.35 8.70
CA LYS A 272 17.61 1.74 9.47
C LYS A 272 18.56 0.55 9.60
N THR A 273 19.85 0.80 9.46
CA THR A 273 20.90 -0.21 9.62
C THR A 273 22.16 0.39 10.21
N GLN A 274 23.02 -0.45 10.77
CA GLN A 274 24.35 -0.05 11.24
C GLN A 274 25.35 -0.11 10.09
N GLU A 275 26.31 0.83 10.06
CA GLU A 275 27.39 0.86 9.06
C GLU A 275 28.16 -0.44 9.00
N GLU A 276 28.36 -1.09 10.16
CA GLU A 276 29.06 -2.37 10.29
C GLU A 276 28.36 -3.54 9.58
N SER A 277 27.05 -3.44 9.37
CA SER A 277 26.25 -4.46 8.69
C SER A 277 26.37 -4.41 7.17
N LEU A 278 26.92 -3.32 6.62
CA LEU A 278 27.09 -3.15 5.18
C LEU A 278 28.31 -3.88 4.65
N SER A 279 28.30 -4.13 3.35
CA SER A 279 29.45 -4.64 2.61
C SER A 279 30.66 -3.70 2.72
N ASP A 280 31.86 -4.24 2.57
CA ASP A 280 33.09 -3.44 2.61
C ASP A 280 33.12 -2.37 1.52
N LYS A 281 32.54 -2.66 0.36
CA LYS A 281 32.40 -1.72 -0.76
C LYS A 281 31.52 -0.51 -0.37
N ASP A 282 30.41 -0.75 0.29
CA ASP A 282 29.49 0.32 0.69
C ASP A 282 30.06 1.13 1.86
N ARG A 283 30.77 0.51 2.78
CA ARG A 283 31.49 1.22 3.86
C ARG A 283 32.59 2.13 3.31
N ALA A 284 33.37 1.66 2.31
CA ALA A 284 34.38 2.47 1.66
C ALA A 284 33.75 3.71 0.97
N TRP A 285 32.61 3.52 0.29
CA TRP A 285 31.89 4.64 -0.33
C TRP A 285 31.41 5.66 0.72
N ILE A 286 30.86 5.22 1.87
CA ILE A 286 30.46 6.11 2.96
C ILE A 286 31.67 6.90 3.49
N ALA A 287 32.82 6.24 3.69
CA ALA A 287 34.03 6.89 4.15
C ALA A 287 34.49 7.98 3.17
N GLU A 288 34.37 7.75 1.86
CA GLU A 288 34.66 8.74 0.83
C GLU A 288 33.71 9.93 0.89
N GLN A 289 32.38 9.70 1.01
CA GLN A 289 31.41 10.78 1.14
C GLN A 289 31.64 11.62 2.40
N LYS A 290 32.05 11.00 3.52
CA LYS A 290 32.41 11.73 4.75
C LYS A 290 33.64 12.64 4.50
N LYS A 291 34.64 12.19 3.78
CA LYS A 291 35.84 12.98 3.44
C LYS A 291 35.47 14.18 2.54
N MET A 292 34.57 13.98 1.57
CA MET A 292 34.15 15.06 0.68
C MET A 292 33.34 16.16 1.40
N ARG A 293 32.55 15.79 2.41
CA ARG A 293 31.76 16.75 3.20
C ARG A 293 32.57 17.54 4.22
N ASN A 294 33.69 17.01 4.64
CA ASN A 294 34.57 17.65 5.63
C ASN A 294 35.64 18.53 4.96
N ARG A 295 35.62 18.67 3.65
CA ARG A 295 36.40 19.63 2.85
C ARG A 295 35.57 20.86 2.51
#